data_ed73c402fad2cc5e3e5376f037ffd9aa
#
_entry.id   ed73c402fad2cc5e3e5376f037ffd9aa
#
_cell.length_a   1.000
_cell.length_b   1.000
_cell.length_c   1.000
_cell.angle_alpha   90.00
_cell.angle_beta   90.00
_cell.angle_gamma   90.00
#
_symmetry.space_group_name_H-M   'P 1'
#
loop_
_entity.id
_entity.type
_entity.pdbx_description
1 polymer ?
#
loop_
_entity_poly.entity_id
_entity_poly.type
_entity_poly.pdbx_seq_one_letter_code
_entity_poly.pdbx_strand_id
1 'polypeptide(L)'
;AFYQYILDGQWKKLKAYANAKGVKILGDLPIYPNVLSFDVYANRDMYQLDKNYNMLCTGGVPKNGPDDIEQNWGSCVYDWKMLEKTDYAYIIKKIKALLDKFDILRLDHFYGYVEHYEYSTKNSKENKWVRAGGMDFFSKLSKQADISRIVVENIGFSKEICDKVMQKFNLTGMCLLLDVLKNEKSLPGSVEPNNIYYIGTHDNNTLI
;
A
#
# COMPACT_ATOMS: atom_id res chain seq x y z
N ALA A 1 22.50 13.47 0.66
CA ALA A 1 22.09 14.33 -0.46
C ALA A 1 22.78 13.95 -1.78
N PHE A 2 24.13 13.91 -1.84
CA PHE A 2 24.88 13.65 -3.07
C PHE A 2 24.53 12.31 -3.73
N TYR A 3 24.55 11.20 -2.99
CA TYR A 3 24.20 9.88 -3.54
C TYR A 3 22.75 9.82 -4.08
N GLN A 4 21.81 10.50 -3.43
CA GLN A 4 20.42 10.58 -3.89
C GLN A 4 20.31 11.36 -5.20
N TYR A 5 21.08 12.41 -5.36
CA TYR A 5 21.14 13.18 -6.61
C TYR A 5 21.71 12.34 -7.76
N ILE A 6 22.81 11.62 -7.53
CA ILE A 6 23.40 10.72 -8.54
C ILE A 6 22.42 9.61 -8.91
N LEU A 7 21.80 8.97 -7.90
CA LEU A 7 20.82 7.91 -8.11
C LEU A 7 19.63 8.40 -8.94
N ASP A 8 19.09 9.57 -8.64
CA ASP A 8 17.96 10.14 -9.41
C ASP A 8 18.33 10.34 -10.88
N GLY A 9 19.55 10.84 -11.16
CA GLY A 9 20.04 10.98 -12.53
C GLY A 9 20.23 9.64 -13.26
N GLN A 10 20.75 8.63 -12.58
CA GLN A 10 20.90 7.27 -13.13
C GLN A 10 19.55 6.61 -13.35
N TRP A 11 18.62 6.75 -12.40
CA TRP A 11 17.27 6.22 -12.50
C TRP A 11 16.51 6.77 -13.70
N LYS A 12 16.55 8.10 -13.90
CA LYS A 12 15.90 8.75 -15.06
C LYS A 12 16.43 8.20 -16.38
N LYS A 13 17.75 8.00 -16.49
CA LYS A 13 18.37 7.40 -17.69
C LYS A 13 17.90 5.95 -17.90
N LEU A 14 17.88 5.14 -16.83
CA LEU A 14 17.44 3.76 -16.89
C LEU A 14 15.97 3.67 -17.31
N LYS A 15 15.09 4.47 -16.69
CA LYS A 15 13.66 4.51 -17.04
C LYS A 15 13.46 4.90 -18.51
N ALA A 16 14.14 5.95 -18.96
CA ALA A 16 14.06 6.39 -20.35
C ALA A 16 14.52 5.29 -21.33
N TYR A 17 15.60 4.59 -21.00
CA TYR A 17 16.09 3.44 -21.80
C TYR A 17 15.08 2.29 -21.85
N ALA A 18 14.51 1.90 -20.70
CA ALA A 18 13.48 0.86 -20.63
C ALA A 18 12.25 1.22 -21.45
N ASN A 19 11.73 2.45 -21.26
CA ASN A 19 10.56 2.93 -21.99
C ASN A 19 10.78 3.01 -23.50
N ALA A 20 11.99 3.39 -23.95
CA ALA A 20 12.36 3.39 -25.38
C ALA A 20 12.36 1.97 -25.98
N LYS A 21 12.46 0.91 -25.16
CA LYS A 21 12.35 -0.49 -25.54
C LYS A 21 10.93 -1.07 -25.37
N GLY A 22 9.94 -0.23 -25.04
CA GLY A 22 8.57 -0.66 -24.77
C GLY A 22 8.37 -1.31 -23.39
N VAL A 23 9.36 -1.26 -22.50
CA VAL A 23 9.30 -1.83 -21.15
C VAL A 23 8.84 -0.77 -20.16
N LYS A 24 7.78 -1.05 -19.42
CA LYS A 24 7.31 -0.23 -18.30
C LYS A 24 7.90 -0.73 -16.99
N ILE A 25 8.13 0.20 -16.07
CA ILE A 25 8.65 -0.12 -14.72
C ILE A 25 7.51 0.06 -13.72
N LEU A 26 7.18 -1.01 -13.02
CA LEU A 26 6.24 -1.00 -11.90
C LEU A 26 7.04 -0.79 -10.61
N GLY A 27 6.71 0.28 -9.89
CA GLY A 27 7.26 0.57 -8.57
C GLY A 27 6.33 0.13 -7.47
N ASP A 28 6.83 0.20 -6.22
CA ASP A 28 6.09 -0.21 -5.04
C ASP A 28 6.14 0.88 -3.96
N LEU A 29 5.01 1.07 -3.28
CA LEU A 29 4.91 1.94 -2.11
C LEU A 29 4.46 1.10 -0.92
N PRO A 30 5.39 0.67 -0.04
CA PRO A 30 5.04 0.07 1.24
C PRO A 30 4.13 1.01 2.03
N ILE A 31 3.05 0.46 2.59
CA ILE A 31 2.08 1.30 3.30
C ILE A 31 2.73 2.04 4.47
N TYR A 32 3.57 1.37 5.25
CA TYR A 32 4.20 1.95 6.43
C TYR A 32 5.72 1.95 6.33
N PRO A 33 6.36 3.07 6.68
CA PRO A 33 7.80 3.15 6.75
C PRO A 33 8.35 2.58 8.08
N ASN A 34 9.62 2.27 8.08
CA ASN A 34 10.36 2.01 9.31
C ASN A 34 10.44 3.31 10.15
N VAL A 35 10.28 3.21 11.47
CA VAL A 35 10.32 4.36 12.39
C VAL A 35 11.64 5.13 12.33
N LEU A 36 12.74 4.45 12.03
CA LEU A 36 14.09 5.06 11.89
C LEU A 36 14.35 5.66 10.50
N SER A 37 13.35 5.64 9.60
CA SER A 37 13.50 6.20 8.26
C SER A 37 13.56 7.72 8.29
N PHE A 38 14.24 8.30 7.28
CA PHE A 38 14.22 9.75 7.07
C PHE A 38 12.79 10.28 6.83
N ASP A 39 11.93 9.47 6.24
CA ASP A 39 10.53 9.81 5.96
C ASP A 39 9.77 10.12 7.26
N VAL A 40 9.88 9.25 8.26
CA VAL A 40 9.30 9.47 9.60
C VAL A 40 9.98 10.65 10.30
N TYR A 41 11.31 10.71 10.26
CA TYR A 41 12.08 11.80 10.89
C TYR A 41 11.65 13.19 10.39
N ALA A 42 11.45 13.32 9.09
CA ALA A 42 11.11 14.61 8.47
C ALA A 42 9.61 14.98 8.57
N ASN A 43 8.73 13.99 8.86
CA ASN A 43 7.26 14.17 8.82
C ASN A 43 6.58 13.56 10.05
N ARG A 44 7.16 13.75 11.23
CA ARG A 44 6.74 13.10 12.49
C ARG A 44 5.26 13.26 12.82
N ASP A 45 4.70 14.44 12.53
CA ASP A 45 3.30 14.76 12.79
C ASP A 45 2.32 13.95 11.93
N MET A 46 2.80 13.28 10.88
CA MET A 46 1.99 12.43 10.01
C MET A 46 1.85 10.99 10.52
N TYR A 47 2.47 10.67 11.67
CA TYR A 47 2.55 9.33 12.22
C TYR A 47 2.09 9.26 13.67
N GLN A 48 1.64 8.09 14.09
CA GLN A 48 1.18 7.80 15.45
C GLN A 48 2.38 7.70 16.42
N LEU A 49 2.91 8.85 16.82
CA LEU A 49 4.05 8.96 17.72
C LEU A 49 3.67 9.72 19.00
N ASP A 50 4.33 9.39 20.12
CA ASP A 50 4.23 10.17 21.35
C ASP A 50 5.13 11.42 21.30
N LYS A 51 5.10 12.24 22.35
CA LYS A 51 5.93 13.45 22.48
C LYS A 51 7.44 13.17 22.46
N ASN A 52 7.86 11.95 22.72
CA ASN A 52 9.26 11.52 22.70
C ASN A 52 9.60 10.79 21.39
N TYR A 53 8.67 10.78 20.42
CA TYR A 53 8.76 10.12 19.12
C TYR A 53 8.80 8.58 19.18
N ASN A 54 8.31 7.99 20.28
CA ASN A 54 8.07 6.56 20.31
C ASN A 54 6.73 6.23 19.62
N MET A 55 6.68 5.08 18.95
CA MET A 55 5.45 4.60 18.33
C MET A 55 4.37 4.33 19.39
N LEU A 56 3.16 4.85 19.16
CA LEU A 56 1.97 4.55 19.96
C LEU A 56 1.38 3.19 19.59
N CYS A 57 1.50 2.82 18.32
CA CYS A 57 1.08 1.54 17.78
C CYS A 57 1.96 1.13 16.59
N THR A 58 1.86 -0.11 16.18
CA THR A 58 2.47 -0.66 14.98
C THR A 58 1.41 -1.22 14.06
N GLY A 59 1.67 -1.22 12.75
CA GLY A 59 0.78 -1.81 11.76
C GLY A 59 0.95 -3.31 11.62
N GLY A 60 -0.08 -3.96 11.11
CA GLY A 60 -0.05 -5.38 10.81
C GLY A 60 -1.42 -5.94 10.46
N VAL A 61 -1.53 -7.26 10.50
CA VAL A 61 -2.76 -8.01 10.21
C VAL A 61 -3.06 -8.94 11.37
N PRO A 62 -4.23 -8.85 12.00
CA PRO A 62 -4.61 -9.74 13.08
C PRO A 62 -4.95 -11.13 12.53
N LYS A 63 -4.88 -12.13 13.38
CA LYS A 63 -5.39 -13.46 13.07
C LYS A 63 -6.89 -13.40 12.80
N ASN A 64 -7.33 -13.95 11.66
CA ASN A 64 -8.73 -13.94 11.23
C ASN A 64 -9.36 -15.35 11.25
N GLY A 65 -8.55 -16.40 11.30
CA GLY A 65 -8.99 -17.80 11.33
C GLY A 65 -8.01 -18.68 12.08
N PRO A 66 -8.33 -19.96 12.30
CA PRO A 66 -7.48 -20.89 13.04
C PRO A 66 -6.12 -21.10 12.38
N ASP A 67 -6.08 -21.06 11.04
CA ASP A 67 -4.87 -21.31 10.24
C ASP A 67 -4.13 -20.03 9.86
N ASP A 68 -4.68 -18.84 10.15
CA ASP A 68 -4.06 -17.57 9.85
C ASP A 68 -2.92 -17.26 10.83
N ILE A 69 -1.89 -16.61 10.32
CA ILE A 69 -0.75 -16.14 11.11
C ILE A 69 -0.95 -14.65 11.39
N GLU A 70 -0.92 -14.29 12.67
CA GLU A 70 -0.87 -12.91 13.10
C GLU A 70 0.43 -12.27 12.62
N GLN A 71 0.35 -11.07 12.02
CA GLN A 71 1.50 -10.33 11.54
C GLN A 71 1.54 -8.96 12.22
N ASN A 72 2.54 -8.73 13.05
CA ASN A 72 2.89 -7.41 13.54
C ASN A 72 4.20 -6.98 12.84
N TRP A 73 4.10 -5.98 11.99
CA TRP A 73 5.23 -5.57 11.14
C TRP A 73 6.23 -4.66 11.85
N GLY A 74 5.93 -4.18 13.05
CA GLY A 74 6.80 -3.24 13.78
C GLY A 74 6.98 -1.90 13.08
N SER A 75 6.15 -1.59 12.10
CA SER A 75 6.25 -0.38 11.26
C SER A 75 5.40 0.77 11.80
N CYS A 76 5.78 2.00 11.44
CA CYS A 76 5.17 3.22 11.95
C CYS A 76 3.85 3.54 11.22
N VAL A 77 2.75 3.59 11.94
CA VAL A 77 1.41 3.82 11.39
C VAL A 77 1.15 5.31 11.15
N TYR A 78 0.45 5.65 10.07
CA TYR A 78 0.01 7.01 9.80
C TYR A 78 -1.02 7.52 10.82
N ASP A 79 -0.95 8.80 11.17
CA ASP A 79 -2.06 9.51 11.81
C ASP A 79 -3.05 9.97 10.72
N TRP A 80 -4.02 9.11 10.42
CA TRP A 80 -5.03 9.38 9.39
C TRP A 80 -5.87 10.63 9.68
N LYS A 81 -6.06 10.99 10.97
CA LYS A 81 -6.76 12.22 11.34
C LYS A 81 -5.93 13.46 10.99
N MET A 82 -4.62 13.40 11.18
CA MET A 82 -3.73 14.49 10.78
C MET A 82 -3.61 14.57 9.25
N LEU A 83 -3.53 13.43 8.56
CA LEU A 83 -3.54 13.39 7.10
C LEU A 83 -4.82 14.02 6.53
N GLU A 84 -5.99 13.69 7.07
CA GLU A 84 -7.29 14.27 6.69
C GLU A 84 -7.32 15.79 6.88
N LYS A 85 -6.87 16.29 8.04
CA LYS A 85 -6.78 17.74 8.32
C LYS A 85 -5.93 18.51 7.34
N THR A 86 -4.97 17.85 6.71
CA THR A 86 -4.07 18.45 5.69
C THR A 86 -4.46 18.05 4.27
N ASP A 87 -5.72 17.62 4.05
CA ASP A 87 -6.21 17.13 2.76
C ASP A 87 -5.31 16.04 2.14
N TYR A 88 -4.71 15.20 2.98
CA TYR A 88 -3.78 14.13 2.61
C TYR A 88 -2.56 14.60 1.81
N ALA A 89 -2.23 15.88 1.89
CA ALA A 89 -1.19 16.50 1.05
C ALA A 89 0.15 15.74 1.10
N TYR A 90 0.54 15.27 2.29
CA TYR A 90 1.78 14.53 2.47
C TYR A 90 1.82 13.22 1.67
N ILE A 91 0.81 12.35 1.87
CA ILE A 91 0.78 11.04 1.21
C ILE A 91 0.52 11.15 -0.30
N ILE A 92 -0.31 12.11 -0.72
CA ILE A 92 -0.54 12.40 -2.16
C ILE A 92 0.76 12.89 -2.81
N LYS A 93 1.52 13.78 -2.18
CA LYS A 93 2.82 14.22 -2.67
C LYS A 93 3.79 13.05 -2.82
N LYS A 94 3.81 12.11 -1.87
CA LYS A 94 4.63 10.91 -1.91
C LYS A 94 4.26 10.01 -3.10
N ILE A 95 2.97 9.75 -3.30
CA ILE A 95 2.46 8.95 -4.43
C ILE A 95 2.82 9.63 -5.77
N LYS A 96 2.61 10.94 -5.90
CA LYS A 96 2.97 11.68 -7.12
C LYS A 96 4.46 11.59 -7.44
N ALA A 97 5.33 11.77 -6.44
CA ALA A 97 6.77 11.64 -6.62
C ALA A 97 7.20 10.24 -7.07
N LEU A 98 6.48 9.19 -6.65
CA LEU A 98 6.72 7.83 -7.11
C LEU A 98 6.16 7.60 -8.52
N LEU A 99 5.00 8.15 -8.87
CA LEU A 99 4.47 8.10 -10.23
C LEU A 99 5.35 8.84 -11.25
N ASP A 100 6.14 9.83 -10.82
CA ASP A 100 7.17 10.44 -11.68
C ASP A 100 8.35 9.48 -11.91
N LYS A 101 8.68 8.66 -10.93
CA LYS A 101 9.78 7.68 -11.02
C LYS A 101 9.40 6.39 -11.73
N PHE A 102 8.17 5.93 -11.59
CA PHE A 102 7.69 4.67 -12.13
C PHE A 102 6.60 4.89 -13.16
N ASP A 103 6.37 3.92 -14.04
CA ASP A 103 5.29 3.97 -15.02
C ASP A 103 3.96 3.54 -14.40
N ILE A 104 4.03 2.58 -13.49
CA ILE A 104 2.91 2.05 -12.70
C ILE A 104 3.37 2.00 -11.25
N LEU A 105 2.48 2.23 -10.31
CA LEU A 105 2.76 2.18 -8.87
C LEU A 105 1.83 1.20 -8.17
N ARG A 106 2.41 0.18 -7.50
CA ARG A 106 1.69 -0.68 -6.58
C ARG A 106 1.55 0.03 -5.23
N LEU A 107 0.33 0.11 -4.72
CA LEU A 107 0.08 0.47 -3.32
C LEU A 107 -0.03 -0.82 -2.52
N ASP A 108 0.96 -1.02 -1.68
CA ASP A 108 1.04 -2.15 -0.76
C ASP A 108 -0.05 -2.09 0.29
N HIS A 109 -0.59 -3.26 0.68
CA HIS A 109 -1.62 -3.41 1.70
C HIS A 109 -2.78 -2.42 1.56
N PHE A 110 -3.47 -2.48 0.41
CA PHE A 110 -4.55 -1.54 0.07
C PHE A 110 -5.61 -1.36 1.16
N TYR A 111 -5.95 -2.43 1.86
CA TYR A 111 -6.92 -2.37 2.95
C TYR A 111 -6.55 -1.35 4.02
N GLY A 112 -5.27 -1.17 4.27
CA GLY A 112 -4.75 -0.20 5.24
C GLY A 112 -4.98 1.27 4.88
N TYR A 113 -5.28 1.58 3.61
CA TYR A 113 -5.73 2.92 3.19
C TYR A 113 -7.21 3.16 3.46
N VAL A 114 -7.98 2.10 3.74
CA VAL A 114 -9.42 2.15 4.02
C VAL A 114 -9.69 1.87 5.49
N GLU A 115 -9.12 0.81 6.02
CA GLU A 115 -9.15 0.42 7.42
C GLU A 115 -7.91 -0.41 7.74
N HIS A 116 -7.23 -0.13 8.84
CA HIS A 116 -6.01 -0.81 9.24
C HIS A 116 -6.09 -1.32 10.66
N TYR A 117 -5.23 -2.29 11.00
CA TYR A 117 -5.14 -2.82 12.35
C TYR A 117 -3.95 -2.23 13.08
N GLU A 118 -4.21 -1.74 14.29
CA GLU A 118 -3.21 -1.17 15.19
C GLU A 118 -2.87 -2.12 16.32
N TYR A 119 -1.60 -2.45 16.46
CA TYR A 119 -1.05 -3.12 17.62
C TYR A 119 -0.54 -2.07 18.60
N SER A 120 -1.20 -1.91 19.74
CA SER A 120 -0.77 -0.97 20.78
C SER A 120 0.59 -1.38 21.34
N THR A 121 1.52 -0.42 21.44
CA THR A 121 2.83 -0.66 22.06
C THR A 121 2.79 -0.74 23.57
N LYS A 122 1.66 -0.35 24.19
CA LYS A 122 1.48 -0.33 25.64
C LYS A 122 0.71 -1.52 26.16
N ASN A 123 -0.38 -1.90 25.50
CA ASN A 123 -1.29 -2.91 25.99
C ASN A 123 -2.02 -3.61 24.83
N SER A 124 -1.82 -4.89 24.67
CA SER A 124 -2.45 -5.69 23.59
C SER A 124 -3.99 -5.68 23.63
N LYS A 125 -4.60 -5.41 24.78
CA LYS A 125 -6.07 -5.26 24.88
C LYS A 125 -6.59 -4.00 24.16
N GLU A 126 -5.72 -3.08 23.77
CA GLU A 126 -6.03 -1.87 23.03
C GLU A 126 -5.85 -2.05 21.52
N ASN A 127 -5.43 -3.23 21.08
CA ASN A 127 -5.34 -3.55 19.65
C ASN A 127 -6.72 -3.42 19.00
N LYS A 128 -6.78 -2.81 17.82
CA LYS A 128 -8.07 -2.47 17.20
C LYS A 128 -7.98 -2.22 15.71
N TRP A 129 -9.09 -2.37 15.03
CA TRP A 129 -9.30 -1.83 13.69
C TRP A 129 -9.59 -0.33 13.77
N VAL A 130 -8.98 0.43 12.88
CA VAL A 130 -9.11 1.90 12.80
C VAL A 130 -9.36 2.30 11.35
N ARG A 131 -10.34 3.18 11.14
CA ARG A 131 -10.61 3.73 9.82
C ARG A 131 -9.48 4.64 9.36
N ALA A 132 -9.13 4.48 8.09
CA ALA A 132 -8.16 5.31 7.36
C ALA A 132 -8.91 6.30 6.44
N GLY A 133 -8.22 6.82 5.43
CA GLY A 133 -8.78 7.82 4.53
C GLY A 133 -9.90 7.34 3.60
N GLY A 134 -9.84 6.09 3.17
CA GLY A 134 -10.88 5.43 2.36
C GLY A 134 -11.33 6.26 1.16
N MET A 135 -12.66 6.39 1.01
CA MET A 135 -13.29 7.14 -0.08
C MET A 135 -12.80 8.59 -0.21
N ASP A 136 -12.60 9.28 0.91
CA ASP A 136 -12.19 10.68 0.87
C ASP A 136 -10.76 10.82 0.37
N PHE A 137 -9.83 9.99 0.88
CA PHE A 137 -8.46 9.96 0.40
C PHE A 137 -8.39 9.70 -1.11
N PHE A 138 -9.05 8.65 -1.62
CA PHE A 138 -9.02 8.35 -3.05
C PHE A 138 -9.73 9.40 -3.91
N SER A 139 -10.76 10.07 -3.37
CA SER A 139 -11.39 11.23 -4.02
C SER A 139 -10.43 12.42 -4.18
N LYS A 140 -9.60 12.67 -3.17
CA LYS A 140 -8.57 13.74 -3.23
C LYS A 140 -7.40 13.34 -4.13
N LEU A 141 -6.96 12.08 -4.05
CA LEU A 141 -5.89 11.53 -4.88
C LEU A 141 -6.23 11.58 -6.37
N SER A 142 -7.45 11.13 -6.75
CA SER A 142 -7.88 11.08 -8.15
C SER A 142 -7.97 12.45 -8.85
N LYS A 143 -8.09 13.52 -8.08
CA LYS A 143 -8.07 14.89 -8.59
C LYS A 143 -6.65 15.42 -8.84
N GLN A 144 -5.63 14.76 -8.28
CA GLN A 144 -4.26 15.29 -8.25
C GLN A 144 -3.24 14.34 -8.90
N ALA A 145 -3.62 13.10 -9.17
CA ALA A 145 -2.76 12.07 -9.77
C ALA A 145 -3.55 11.21 -10.76
N ASP A 146 -2.85 10.67 -11.74
CA ASP A 146 -3.41 9.67 -12.66
C ASP A 146 -3.51 8.30 -11.96
N ILE A 147 -4.68 8.04 -11.37
CA ILE A 147 -4.94 6.80 -10.63
C ILE A 147 -5.06 5.57 -11.55
N SER A 148 -5.19 5.72 -12.87
CA SER A 148 -5.16 4.60 -13.82
C SER A 148 -3.78 3.90 -13.86
N ARG A 149 -2.75 4.56 -13.33
CA ARG A 149 -1.40 4.04 -13.17
C ARG A 149 -1.15 3.39 -11.80
N ILE A 150 -2.19 3.26 -10.99
CA ILE A 150 -2.11 2.67 -9.66
C ILE A 150 -2.66 1.25 -9.71
N VAL A 151 -1.90 0.32 -9.16
CA VAL A 151 -2.31 -1.06 -8.86
C VAL A 151 -2.37 -1.20 -7.35
N VAL A 152 -3.44 -1.76 -6.83
CA VAL A 152 -3.61 -1.93 -5.38
C VAL A 152 -3.46 -3.39 -4.98
N GLU A 153 -2.73 -3.65 -3.90
CA GLU A 153 -2.68 -4.98 -3.32
C GLU A 153 -3.93 -5.22 -2.48
N ASN A 154 -4.89 -5.91 -3.05
CA ASN A 154 -6.15 -6.29 -2.42
C ASN A 154 -6.19 -7.79 -2.08
N ILE A 155 -5.03 -8.37 -1.74
CA ILE A 155 -4.89 -9.78 -1.36
C ILE A 155 -5.17 -9.92 0.15
N GLY A 156 -5.83 -11.01 0.53
CA GLY A 156 -6.20 -11.29 1.92
C GLY A 156 -7.70 -11.15 2.17
N PHE A 157 -8.10 -10.45 3.23
CA PHE A 157 -9.55 -10.35 3.49
C PHE A 157 -10.23 -9.39 2.54
N SER A 158 -11.38 -9.82 2.01
CA SER A 158 -12.30 -8.92 1.35
C SER A 158 -13.13 -8.19 2.40
N LYS A 159 -13.18 -6.86 2.32
CA LYS A 159 -14.11 -6.02 3.08
C LYS A 159 -14.96 -5.24 2.10
N GLU A 160 -16.26 -5.31 2.23
CA GLU A 160 -17.22 -4.62 1.36
C GLU A 160 -16.89 -3.13 1.14
N ILE A 161 -16.35 -2.47 2.18
CA ILE A 161 -15.96 -1.05 2.08
C ILE A 161 -14.75 -0.85 1.15
N CYS A 162 -13.82 -1.81 1.10
CA CYS A 162 -12.66 -1.78 0.21
C CYS A 162 -13.10 -2.01 -1.24
N ASP A 163 -13.99 -2.96 -1.45
CA ASP A 163 -14.56 -3.25 -2.78
C ASP A 163 -15.31 -2.03 -3.34
N LYS A 164 -16.06 -1.32 -2.50
CA LYS A 164 -16.73 -0.07 -2.88
C LYS A 164 -15.73 1.02 -3.32
N VAL A 165 -14.58 1.13 -2.63
CA VAL A 165 -13.51 2.07 -3.04
C VAL A 165 -12.92 1.66 -4.37
N MET A 166 -12.57 0.38 -4.54
CA MET A 166 -12.03 -0.14 -5.80
C MET A 166 -12.96 0.11 -6.98
N GLN A 167 -14.24 -0.24 -6.83
CA GLN A 167 -15.27 -0.04 -7.87
C GLN A 167 -15.46 1.44 -8.20
N LYS A 168 -15.58 2.31 -7.17
CA LYS A 168 -15.84 3.74 -7.36
C LYS A 168 -14.74 4.43 -8.15
N PHE A 169 -13.48 4.05 -7.93
CA PHE A 169 -12.32 4.66 -8.56
C PHE A 169 -11.72 3.81 -9.69
N ASN A 170 -12.36 2.70 -10.03
CA ASN A 170 -11.89 1.75 -11.04
C ASN A 170 -10.42 1.36 -10.84
N LEU A 171 -10.03 1.04 -9.60
CA LEU A 171 -8.67 0.68 -9.26
C LEU A 171 -8.34 -0.73 -9.76
N THR A 172 -7.18 -0.89 -10.35
CA THR A 172 -6.67 -2.21 -10.75
C THR A 172 -6.18 -2.98 -9.53
N GLY A 173 -6.70 -4.18 -9.32
CA GLY A 173 -6.31 -5.07 -8.23
C GLY A 173 -5.19 -6.04 -8.61
N MET A 174 -4.80 -6.87 -7.65
CA MET A 174 -3.88 -8.00 -7.81
C MET A 174 -4.59 -9.30 -7.46
N CYS A 175 -4.26 -10.36 -8.18
CA CYS A 175 -4.77 -11.70 -7.94
C CYS A 175 -3.64 -12.73 -8.01
N LEU A 176 -3.59 -13.63 -7.03
CA LEU A 176 -2.66 -14.75 -7.05
C LEU A 176 -3.31 -15.94 -7.77
N LEU A 177 -2.66 -16.42 -8.82
CA LEU A 177 -3.17 -17.55 -9.60
C LEU A 177 -3.32 -18.82 -8.75
N LEU A 178 -2.43 -19.03 -7.77
CA LEU A 178 -2.54 -20.14 -6.84
C LEU A 178 -3.81 -20.11 -5.99
N ASP A 179 -4.24 -18.94 -5.58
CA ASP A 179 -5.48 -18.80 -4.79
C ASP A 179 -6.71 -19.02 -5.65
N VAL A 180 -6.65 -18.60 -6.93
CA VAL A 180 -7.69 -18.91 -7.92
C VAL A 180 -7.80 -20.42 -8.14
N LEU A 181 -6.65 -21.12 -8.28
CA LEU A 181 -6.62 -22.57 -8.53
C LEU A 181 -7.02 -23.41 -7.33
N LYS A 182 -6.76 -22.93 -6.11
CA LYS A 182 -7.18 -23.60 -4.85
C LYS A 182 -8.68 -23.49 -4.61
N ASN A 183 -9.31 -22.44 -5.12
CA ASN A 183 -10.75 -22.25 -5.02
C ASN A 183 -11.44 -22.97 -6.18
N GLU A 184 -11.95 -24.19 -5.93
CA GLU A 184 -12.67 -25.01 -6.94
C GLU A 184 -13.86 -24.29 -7.60
N LYS A 185 -14.36 -23.20 -7.00
CA LYS A 185 -15.41 -22.34 -7.54
C LYS A 185 -14.91 -21.29 -8.55
N SER A 186 -13.59 -21.12 -8.65
CA SER A 186 -12.96 -20.13 -9.53
C SER A 186 -12.38 -20.84 -10.76
N LEU A 187 -13.24 -21.38 -11.61
CA LEU A 187 -12.83 -21.94 -12.89
C LEU A 187 -12.25 -20.87 -13.85
N PRO A 188 -11.42 -21.25 -14.83
CA PRO A 188 -10.75 -20.34 -15.79
C PRO A 188 -11.64 -19.38 -16.59
N GLY A 189 -12.94 -19.35 -16.37
CA GLY A 189 -13.86 -18.40 -16.98
C GLY A 189 -14.24 -17.19 -16.10
N SER A 190 -13.78 -17.14 -14.85
CA SER A 190 -14.09 -16.06 -13.88
C SER A 190 -12.94 -15.09 -13.69
N VAL A 191 -12.15 -14.83 -14.75
CA VAL A 191 -11.08 -13.82 -14.71
C VAL A 191 -11.73 -12.43 -14.61
N GLU A 192 -11.60 -11.80 -13.46
CA GLU A 192 -12.05 -10.43 -13.29
C GLU A 192 -11.17 -9.48 -14.13
N PRO A 193 -11.76 -8.67 -15.01
CA PRO A 193 -11.02 -7.96 -16.05
C PRO A 193 -10.09 -6.85 -15.52
N ASN A 194 -10.29 -6.39 -14.26
CA ASN A 194 -9.51 -5.29 -13.68
C ASN A 194 -8.49 -5.78 -12.64
N ASN A 195 -7.83 -6.91 -12.91
CA ASN A 195 -6.79 -7.45 -12.04
C ASN A 195 -5.51 -7.81 -12.81
N ILE A 196 -4.37 -7.65 -12.15
CA ILE A 196 -3.10 -8.22 -12.61
C ILE A 196 -2.94 -9.58 -11.93
N TYR A 197 -2.74 -10.61 -12.74
CA TYR A 197 -2.58 -11.99 -12.27
C TYR A 197 -1.11 -12.33 -12.09
N TYR A 198 -0.76 -12.78 -10.89
CA TYR A 198 0.58 -13.22 -10.54
C TYR A 198 0.57 -14.72 -10.24
N ILE A 199 1.62 -15.42 -10.63
CA ILE A 199 1.83 -16.82 -10.21
C ILE A 199 2.09 -16.85 -8.69
N GLY A 200 2.90 -15.92 -8.21
CA GLY A 200 3.20 -15.65 -6.81
C GLY A 200 3.97 -14.33 -6.70
N THR A 201 4.03 -13.77 -5.50
CA THR A 201 4.82 -12.58 -5.16
C THR A 201 6.00 -12.97 -4.27
N HIS A 202 6.79 -11.99 -3.83
CA HIS A 202 7.90 -12.21 -2.88
C HIS A 202 7.43 -12.71 -1.50
N ASP A 203 6.12 -12.60 -1.19
CA ASP A 203 5.50 -13.08 0.06
C ASP A 203 5.05 -14.54 -0.02
N ASN A 204 5.14 -15.16 -1.19
CA ASN A 204 4.68 -16.52 -1.41
C ASN A 204 5.85 -17.50 -1.58
N ASN A 205 5.62 -18.77 -1.22
CA ASN A 205 6.53 -19.85 -1.56
C ASN A 205 6.61 -20.02 -3.09
N THR A 206 7.72 -20.59 -3.56
CA THR A 206 7.86 -21.02 -4.97
C THR A 206 6.83 -22.09 -5.31
N LEU A 207 6.54 -22.24 -6.60
CA LEU A 207 5.62 -23.29 -7.09
C LEU A 207 6.19 -24.71 -6.98
N ILE A 208 7.48 -24.83 -6.69
CA ILE A 208 8.23 -26.11 -6.60
C ILE A 208 8.89 -26.18 -5.23
#